data_a0ec2f8f044265ba356410ef2c9b7861
#
_entry.id   a0ec2f8f044265ba356410ef2c9b7861
#
_cell.length_a   1.000
_cell.length_b   1.000
_cell.length_c   1.000
_cell.angle_alpha   90.00
_cell.angle_beta   90.00
_cell.angle_gamma   90.00
#
_symmetry.space_group_name_H-M   'P 1'
#
loop_
_entity.id
_entity.type
_entity.pdbx_description
1 polymer ?
#
loop_
_entity_poly.entity_id
_entity_poly.type
_entity_poly.pdbx_seq_one_letter_code
_entity_poly.pdbx_strand_id
1 'polypeptide(L)'
;MQALADQIARAETRIFKAVFPGTTNHYDTLFGGATLHMMDEVAFITATRFSRLKMVTVSSDRVDFTHPIPGGTLVELIGNVVRVGTTSLQVRVELYVEQMYSEERLLAVTGSFTFVALDDARRPTPIRPGAR
;
A
#
# COMPACT_ATOMS: atom_id res chain seq x y z
N MET A 1 12.43 -7.53 -17.61
CA MET A 1 13.87 -7.33 -17.47
C MET A 1 14.26 -7.56 -16.02
N GLN A 2 15.44 -8.16 -15.82
CA GLN A 2 15.89 -8.53 -14.48
C GLN A 2 16.04 -7.32 -13.56
N ALA A 3 16.60 -6.23 -14.08
CA ALA A 3 16.80 -5.02 -13.28
C ALA A 3 15.49 -4.42 -12.77
N LEU A 4 14.46 -4.43 -13.61
CA LEU A 4 13.13 -3.95 -13.18
C LEU A 4 12.51 -4.89 -12.16
N ALA A 5 12.60 -6.20 -12.40
CA ALA A 5 12.08 -7.18 -11.46
C ALA A 5 12.74 -7.06 -10.10
N ASP A 6 14.06 -6.88 -10.08
CA ASP A 6 14.80 -6.71 -8.83
C ASP A 6 14.42 -5.43 -8.11
N GLN A 7 14.21 -4.35 -8.85
CA GLN A 7 13.81 -3.06 -8.29
C GLN A 7 12.41 -3.16 -7.65
N ILE A 8 11.49 -3.84 -8.34
CA ILE A 8 10.16 -4.08 -7.79
C ILE A 8 10.25 -4.90 -6.50
N ALA A 9 11.03 -5.97 -6.52
CA ALA A 9 11.18 -6.84 -5.36
C ALA A 9 11.77 -6.10 -4.15
N ARG A 10 12.77 -5.26 -4.39
CA ARG A 10 13.39 -4.49 -3.30
C ARG A 10 12.45 -3.44 -2.72
N ALA A 11 11.48 -2.98 -3.48
CA ALA A 11 10.54 -1.96 -3.05
C ALA A 11 9.35 -2.54 -2.29
N GLU A 12 9.17 -3.85 -2.28
CA GLU A 12 8.07 -4.45 -1.53
C GLU A 12 8.10 -3.98 -0.09
N THR A 13 6.96 -3.50 0.39
CA THR A 13 6.86 -2.94 1.72
C THR A 13 5.85 -3.75 2.52
N ARG A 14 6.27 -4.18 3.72
CA ARG A 14 5.42 -4.94 4.64
C ARG A 14 5.39 -4.23 5.98
N ILE A 15 4.20 -3.95 6.47
CA ILE A 15 4.01 -3.27 7.76
C ILE A 15 2.99 -4.04 8.57
N PHE A 16 3.33 -4.31 9.83
CA PHE A 16 2.41 -4.92 10.77
C PHE A 16 1.88 -3.86 11.73
N LYS A 17 0.60 -3.94 12.05
CA LYS A 17 -0.02 -3.06 13.05
C LYS A 17 -0.99 -3.86 13.90
N ALA A 18 -1.12 -3.46 15.16
CA ALA A 18 -2.16 -4.00 16.03
C ALA A 18 -3.41 -3.15 15.89
N VAL A 19 -4.57 -3.78 15.88
CA VAL A 19 -5.86 -3.09 15.81
C VAL A 19 -6.40 -2.97 17.22
N PHE A 20 -6.19 -1.81 17.83
CA PHE A 20 -6.68 -1.55 19.19
C PHE A 20 -8.17 -1.17 19.18
N PRO A 21 -8.92 -1.52 20.21
CA PRO A 21 -10.35 -1.20 20.26
C PRO A 21 -10.66 0.29 20.07
N GLY A 22 -9.76 1.16 20.51
CA GLY A 22 -9.97 2.60 20.38
C GLY A 22 -9.94 3.14 18.95
N THR A 23 -9.52 2.35 17.97
CA THR A 23 -9.48 2.74 16.57
C THR A 23 -10.62 2.16 15.75
N THR A 24 -11.58 1.54 16.41
CA THR A 24 -12.69 0.84 15.77
C THR A 24 -13.97 1.67 15.78
N ASN A 25 -14.92 1.27 14.94
CA ASN A 25 -16.25 1.87 14.89
C ASN A 25 -17.16 1.19 15.93
N HIS A 26 -18.47 1.52 15.90
CA HIS A 26 -19.42 0.98 16.86
C HIS A 26 -19.71 -0.52 16.67
N TYR A 27 -19.21 -1.13 15.60
CA TYR A 27 -19.29 -2.59 15.39
C TYR A 27 -18.00 -3.28 15.84
N ASP A 28 -17.06 -2.55 16.46
CA ASP A 28 -15.75 -3.05 16.85
C ASP A 28 -14.95 -3.55 15.66
N THR A 29 -15.04 -2.83 14.54
CA THR A 29 -14.20 -3.08 13.37
C THR A 29 -13.50 -1.78 12.97
N LEU A 30 -12.34 -1.92 12.32
CA LEU A 30 -11.57 -0.77 11.90
C LEU A 30 -12.35 0.06 10.88
N PHE A 31 -12.35 1.39 11.05
CA PHE A 31 -13.00 2.29 10.09
C PHE A 31 -12.43 2.13 8.70
N GLY A 32 -13.32 2.19 7.68
CA GLY A 32 -12.89 2.16 6.30
C GLY A 32 -11.91 3.27 5.97
N GLY A 33 -12.16 4.48 6.49
CA GLY A 33 -11.24 5.60 6.29
C GLY A 33 -9.88 5.37 6.90
N ALA A 34 -9.81 4.77 8.08
CA ALA A 34 -8.54 4.43 8.72
C ALA A 34 -7.80 3.37 7.92
N THR A 35 -8.52 2.38 7.39
CA THR A 35 -7.95 1.34 6.54
C THR A 35 -7.35 1.95 5.27
N LEU A 36 -8.11 2.82 4.60
CA LEU A 36 -7.62 3.49 3.39
C LEU A 36 -6.39 4.33 3.67
N HIS A 37 -6.36 5.03 4.80
CA HIS A 37 -5.20 5.83 5.18
C HIS A 37 -3.95 4.96 5.32
N MET A 38 -4.06 3.83 6.00
CA MET A 38 -2.93 2.91 6.14
C MET A 38 -2.48 2.35 4.80
N MET A 39 -3.42 2.00 3.93
CA MET A 39 -3.10 1.46 2.61
C MET A 39 -2.40 2.49 1.75
N ASP A 40 -2.89 3.73 1.77
CA ASP A 40 -2.25 4.82 1.01
C ASP A 40 -0.83 5.08 1.51
N GLU A 41 -0.63 5.04 2.81
CA GLU A 41 0.69 5.23 3.39
C GLU A 41 1.67 4.14 2.94
N VAL A 42 1.24 2.87 3.00
CA VAL A 42 2.07 1.75 2.54
C VAL A 42 2.36 1.87 1.05
N ALA A 43 1.34 2.23 0.27
CA ALA A 43 1.50 2.43 -1.18
C ALA A 43 2.50 3.56 -1.46
N PHE A 44 2.42 4.66 -0.72
CA PHE A 44 3.34 5.79 -0.86
C PHE A 44 4.79 5.36 -0.55
N ILE A 45 4.97 4.63 0.53
CA ILE A 45 6.30 4.14 0.91
C ILE A 45 6.86 3.25 -0.20
N THR A 46 6.04 2.35 -0.73
CA THR A 46 6.44 1.44 -1.81
C THR A 46 6.84 2.22 -3.06
N ALA A 47 6.00 3.18 -3.47
CA ALA A 47 6.27 4.01 -4.65
C ALA A 47 7.57 4.80 -4.48
N THR A 48 7.78 5.36 -3.30
CA THR A 48 8.97 6.15 -3.00
C THR A 48 10.22 5.28 -3.00
N ARG A 49 10.13 4.11 -2.37
CA ARG A 49 11.28 3.18 -2.32
C ARG A 49 11.63 2.66 -3.71
N PHE A 50 10.64 2.48 -4.57
CA PHE A 50 10.88 2.05 -5.94
C PHE A 50 11.56 3.13 -6.75
N SER A 51 11.04 4.36 -6.70
CA SER A 51 11.46 5.44 -7.61
C SER A 51 12.52 6.36 -7.03
N ARG A 52 12.50 6.55 -5.71
CA ARG A 52 13.29 7.56 -4.99
C ARG A 52 13.02 8.99 -5.51
N LEU A 53 11.82 9.20 -6.03
CA LEU A 53 11.35 10.50 -6.51
C LEU A 53 10.22 11.00 -5.60
N LYS A 54 9.85 12.27 -5.78
CA LYS A 54 8.70 12.83 -5.07
C LYS A 54 7.45 12.23 -5.69
N MET A 55 6.65 11.55 -4.89
CA MET A 55 5.45 10.85 -5.34
C MET A 55 4.20 11.48 -4.75
N VAL A 56 3.16 11.60 -5.57
CA VAL A 56 1.85 12.02 -5.09
C VAL A 56 0.81 10.99 -5.54
N THR A 57 -0.12 10.69 -4.65
CA THR A 57 -1.25 9.83 -4.95
C THR A 57 -2.23 10.60 -5.82
N VAL A 58 -2.52 10.11 -7.02
CA VAL A 58 -3.48 10.79 -7.90
C VAL A 58 -4.80 10.03 -8.02
N SER A 59 -4.82 8.75 -7.71
CA SER A 59 -6.08 8.00 -7.67
C SER A 59 -5.90 6.70 -6.90
N SER A 60 -7.00 6.25 -6.33
CA SER A 60 -7.11 4.88 -5.82
C SER A 60 -8.17 4.19 -6.66
N ASP A 61 -7.92 2.94 -6.99
CA ASP A 61 -8.79 2.20 -7.86
C ASP A 61 -9.17 0.89 -7.21
N ARG A 62 -10.47 0.62 -7.24
CA ARG A 62 -11.05 -0.65 -6.85
C ARG A 62 -10.55 -1.18 -5.50
N VAL A 63 -10.84 -0.41 -4.45
CA VAL A 63 -10.57 -0.89 -3.09
C VAL A 63 -11.73 -1.78 -2.67
N ASP A 64 -11.42 -3.06 -2.44
CA ASP A 64 -12.40 -4.07 -2.08
C ASP A 64 -12.24 -4.46 -0.62
N PHE A 65 -13.31 -4.24 0.17
CA PHE A 65 -13.37 -4.64 1.57
C PHE A 65 -14.17 -5.94 1.62
N THR A 66 -13.45 -7.08 1.62
CA THR A 66 -14.13 -8.38 1.56
C THR A 66 -14.41 -8.97 2.94
N HIS A 67 -13.68 -8.51 3.95
CA HIS A 67 -13.88 -8.95 5.33
C HIS A 67 -13.67 -7.78 6.28
N PRO A 68 -14.43 -7.72 7.39
CA PRO A 68 -14.19 -6.70 8.40
C PRO A 68 -12.87 -6.94 9.11
N ILE A 69 -12.33 -5.88 9.70
CA ILE A 69 -11.08 -5.95 10.47
C ILE A 69 -11.45 -5.75 11.94
N PRO A 70 -11.60 -6.83 12.73
CA PRO A 70 -12.04 -6.70 14.11
C PRO A 70 -10.97 -6.05 15.00
N GLY A 71 -11.43 -5.37 16.05
CA GLY A 71 -10.54 -4.96 17.12
C GLY A 71 -9.93 -6.18 17.78
N GLY A 72 -8.70 -6.06 18.27
CA GLY A 72 -8.01 -7.17 18.90
C GLY A 72 -7.34 -8.12 17.92
N THR A 73 -7.13 -7.69 16.68
CA THR A 73 -6.40 -8.47 15.68
C THR A 73 -5.12 -7.74 15.27
N LEU A 74 -4.29 -8.43 14.51
CA LEU A 74 -3.13 -7.83 13.86
C LEU A 74 -3.44 -7.69 12.38
N VAL A 75 -2.85 -6.70 11.73
CA VAL A 75 -2.93 -6.59 10.28
C VAL A 75 -1.53 -6.52 9.71
N GLU A 76 -1.35 -7.14 8.55
CA GLU A 76 -0.16 -6.96 7.73
C GLU A 76 -0.58 -6.34 6.42
N LEU A 77 0.05 -5.21 6.07
CA LEU A 77 -0.16 -4.55 4.80
C LEU A 77 1.06 -4.78 3.93
N ILE A 78 0.82 -5.23 2.71
CA ILE A 78 1.89 -5.55 1.76
C ILE A 78 1.68 -4.72 0.51
N GLY A 79 2.66 -3.87 0.18
CA GLY A 79 2.63 -3.04 -1.02
C GLY A 79 3.63 -3.53 -2.05
N ASN A 80 3.19 -3.61 -3.29
CA ASN A 80 4.04 -4.02 -4.41
C ASN A 80 3.75 -3.15 -5.63
N VAL A 81 4.80 -2.73 -6.33
CA VAL A 81 4.64 -2.06 -7.60
C VAL A 81 4.20 -3.09 -8.63
N VAL A 82 3.08 -2.83 -9.29
CA VAL A 82 2.53 -3.75 -10.28
C VAL A 82 2.57 -3.21 -11.72
N ARG A 83 2.79 -1.90 -11.87
CA ARG A 83 2.87 -1.29 -13.18
C ARG A 83 3.70 -0.02 -13.12
N VAL A 84 4.53 0.19 -14.14
CA VAL A 84 5.35 1.40 -14.27
C VAL A 84 5.07 2.01 -15.63
N GLY A 85 4.58 3.26 -15.65
CA GLY A 85 4.38 4.05 -16.86
C GLY A 85 5.54 5.03 -17.04
N THR A 86 5.30 6.06 -17.84
CA THR A 86 6.34 7.08 -18.10
C THR A 86 6.54 7.98 -16.88
N THR A 87 5.46 8.60 -16.38
CA THR A 87 5.54 9.51 -15.23
C THR A 87 4.75 8.98 -14.04
N SER A 88 4.11 7.82 -14.18
CA SER A 88 3.27 7.25 -13.14
C SER A 88 3.63 5.81 -12.88
N LEU A 89 3.21 5.33 -11.71
CA LEU A 89 3.30 3.92 -11.38
C LEU A 89 2.10 3.53 -10.54
N GLN A 90 1.84 2.23 -10.48
CA GLN A 90 0.73 1.70 -9.74
C GLN A 90 1.23 0.72 -8.69
N VAL A 91 0.71 0.88 -7.48
CA VAL A 91 1.04 0.00 -6.35
C VAL A 91 -0.22 -0.74 -5.94
N ARG A 92 -0.11 -2.06 -5.81
CA ARG A 92 -1.17 -2.88 -5.24
C ARG A 92 -0.88 -3.07 -3.77
N VAL A 93 -1.89 -2.87 -2.94
CA VAL A 93 -1.79 -3.09 -1.50
C VAL A 93 -2.76 -4.18 -1.10
N GLU A 94 -2.27 -5.15 -0.34
CA GLU A 94 -3.08 -6.21 0.25
C GLU A 94 -3.00 -6.07 1.76
N LEU A 95 -4.16 -6.18 2.42
CA LEU A 95 -4.23 -6.15 3.87
C LEU A 95 -4.75 -7.48 4.37
N TYR A 96 -3.94 -8.15 5.18
CA TYR A 96 -4.29 -9.41 5.81
C TYR A 96 -4.64 -9.19 7.27
N VAL A 97 -5.72 -9.83 7.72
CA VAL A 97 -6.06 -9.86 9.14
C VAL A 97 -5.51 -11.14 9.74
N GLU A 98 -4.82 -11.02 10.84
CA GLU A 98 -4.19 -12.14 11.54
C GLU A 98 -4.72 -12.19 12.96
N GLN A 99 -5.08 -13.39 13.42
CA GLN A 99 -5.59 -13.53 14.77
C GLN A 99 -4.46 -13.25 15.77
N MET A 100 -4.83 -12.66 16.93
CA MET A 100 -3.84 -12.26 17.93
C MET A 100 -3.11 -13.48 18.51
N TYR A 101 -3.83 -14.56 18.74
CA TYR A 101 -3.31 -15.70 19.50
C TYR A 101 -3.34 -17.02 18.71
N SER A 102 -3.38 -16.96 17.39
CA SER A 102 -3.29 -18.13 16.54
C SER A 102 -2.64 -17.74 15.21
N GLU A 103 -2.34 -18.74 14.39
CA GLU A 103 -1.72 -18.52 13.08
C GLU A 103 -2.73 -18.18 11.99
N GLU A 104 -4.02 -18.16 12.32
CA GLU A 104 -5.05 -17.91 11.33
C GLU A 104 -4.94 -16.50 10.76
N ARG A 105 -5.00 -16.42 9.43
CA ARG A 105 -4.96 -15.13 8.74
C ARG A 105 -5.75 -15.20 7.44
N LEU A 106 -6.30 -14.08 7.01
CA LEU A 106 -7.04 -14.03 5.75
C LEU A 106 -6.86 -12.66 5.08
N LEU A 107 -6.98 -12.65 3.77
CA LEU A 107 -6.93 -11.43 3.00
C LEU A 107 -8.27 -10.69 3.17
N ALA A 108 -8.23 -9.50 3.72
CA ALA A 108 -9.43 -8.74 4.05
C ALA A 108 -9.70 -7.58 3.11
N VAL A 109 -8.64 -6.90 2.64
CA VAL A 109 -8.79 -5.73 1.80
C VAL A 109 -7.72 -5.74 0.71
N THR A 110 -8.10 -5.36 -0.50
CA THR A 110 -7.15 -5.14 -1.59
C THR A 110 -7.45 -3.80 -2.25
N GLY A 111 -6.43 -3.17 -2.79
CA GLY A 111 -6.63 -1.93 -3.52
C GLY A 111 -5.41 -1.59 -4.35
N SER A 112 -5.61 -0.74 -5.35
CA SER A 112 -4.55 -0.23 -6.20
C SER A 112 -4.50 1.27 -6.10
N PHE A 113 -3.28 1.82 -6.08
CA PHE A 113 -3.05 3.26 -5.93
C PHE A 113 -2.10 3.71 -7.03
N THR A 114 -2.47 4.79 -7.72
CA THR A 114 -1.66 5.35 -8.78
C THR A 114 -0.95 6.59 -8.27
N PHE A 115 0.35 6.66 -8.55
CA PHE A 115 1.22 7.75 -8.15
C PHE A 115 1.84 8.39 -9.36
N VAL A 116 2.05 9.70 -9.28
CA VAL A 116 2.78 10.45 -10.31
C VAL A 116 4.06 10.99 -9.68
N ALA A 117 5.17 10.84 -10.37
CA ALA A 117 6.45 11.37 -9.94
C ALA A 117 6.54 12.85 -10.33
N LEU A 118 7.00 13.67 -9.41
CA LEU A 118 7.15 15.11 -9.61
C LEU A 118 8.60 15.53 -9.52
N ASP A 119 8.98 16.51 -10.35
CA ASP A 119 10.27 17.15 -10.23
C ASP A 119 10.24 18.25 -9.17
N ASP A 120 11.33 19.00 -9.00
CA ASP A 120 11.41 20.06 -8.00
C ASP A 120 10.46 21.21 -8.29
N ALA A 121 10.02 21.39 -9.55
CA ALA A 121 9.04 22.38 -9.93
C ALA A 121 7.61 21.87 -9.83
N ARG A 122 7.42 20.66 -9.24
CA ARG A 122 6.13 19.99 -9.07
C ARG A 122 5.44 19.65 -10.39
N ARG A 123 6.22 19.35 -11.42
CA ARG A 123 5.70 18.87 -12.69
C ARG A 123 5.98 17.39 -12.85
N PRO A 124 5.12 16.65 -13.55
CA PRO A 124 5.38 15.24 -13.79
C PRO A 124 6.76 15.02 -14.41
N THR A 125 7.47 14.05 -13.89
CA THR A 125 8.81 13.73 -14.36
C THR A 125 8.93 12.23 -14.66
N PRO A 126 9.74 11.84 -15.64
CA PRO A 126 9.87 10.42 -15.98
C PRO A 126 10.42 9.58 -14.84
N ILE A 127 9.82 8.41 -14.70
CA ILE A 127 10.31 7.37 -13.80
C ILE A 127 11.25 6.51 -14.62
N ARG A 128 12.47 6.27 -14.12
CA ARG A 128 13.49 5.52 -14.85
C ARG A 128 13.80 4.21 -14.14
N PRO A 129 13.06 3.13 -14.46
CA PRO A 129 13.31 1.84 -13.84
C PRO A 129 14.74 1.40 -14.03
N GLY A 130 15.37 0.92 -12.95
CA GLY A 130 16.74 0.45 -13.01
C GLY A 130 17.82 1.51 -13.01
N ALA A 131 17.46 2.80 -12.89
CA ALA A 131 18.39 3.93 -13.05
C ALA A 131 19.14 4.33 -11.77
N ARG A 132 19.07 3.53 -10.72
CA ARG A 132 19.73 3.86 -9.44
C ARG A 132 21.00 3.09 -9.24
#